data_35c04b9c3d0c45324d34b84b67f49358
#
_entry.id   35c04b9c3d0c45324d34b84b67f49358
#
_cell.length_a   1.000
_cell.length_b   1.000
_cell.length_c   1.000
_cell.angle_alpha   90.00
_cell.angle_beta   90.00
_cell.angle_gamma   90.00
#
_symmetry.space_group_name_H-M   'P 1'
#
loop_
_entity.id
_entity.type
_entity.pdbx_description
1 polymer ?
#
loop_
_entity_poly.entity_id
_entity_poly.type
_entity_poly.pdbx_seq_one_letter_code
_entity_poly.pdbx_strand_id
1 'polypeptide(L)'
;MSEQRKRPRSAPESGVPRSSPDQRTQRSLPRPLHERTAPALTREAPWFAFNATTAPVHADGPPLGPNRFLLGANVPWVHHGIDIGASPWRPEGGLHAHPEDAALLRQVFERLQADGVQSARFFLLADGRAGVRFTEDGTPDALDGSVFPDIDLVLEAARAARVHLILVLLDAGWLAPRATSDGHPVRGHADTVRDPVKCAALLDRVLRPLLMRYADHPAVAAWEVLSAADVQVAALGPAAPVRHGPGAALRRWLGLADRAAESVTQVTSEEMRAFLCDAVTLVRRHTRALATVGVSRWSGLPLVRGLGLDVYSVAWPADEAELRIAVSDLQLDRPLLLNSFPGNHPSRSIKTMLDTARCAGYGGAFVWSVLRHDAGSGYDGQVSQWARNHGGQLHRPEGAPPTPQASESESRDETAPASMPPIAIRR
;
A
#
# COMPACT_ATOMS: atom_id res chain seq x y z
N MET A 1 79.68 -39.33 -39.31
CA MET A 1 78.76 -40.40 -39.00
C MET A 1 77.36 -39.72 -38.87
N SER A 2 76.69 -39.52 -39.94
CA SER A 2 75.72 -40.42 -40.57
C SER A 2 74.62 -40.87 -39.66
N GLU A 3 73.42 -40.24 -39.80
CA GLU A 3 72.26 -41.02 -40.17
C GLU A 3 71.09 -40.18 -40.55
N GLN A 4 70.61 -40.33 -41.74
CA GLN A 4 69.41 -39.90 -42.38
C GLN A 4 68.22 -40.67 -41.77
N ARG A 5 67.10 -40.03 -41.49
CA ARG A 5 65.75 -40.70 -41.56
C ARG A 5 64.68 -39.82 -42.19
N LYS A 6 64.32 -40.23 -43.28
CA LYS A 6 63.13 -40.27 -44.12
C LYS A 6 61.85 -39.60 -43.59
N ARG A 7 61.32 -38.71 -44.42
CA ARG A 7 59.85 -38.31 -44.42
C ARG A 7 59.01 -39.46 -44.96
N PRO A 8 57.79 -39.57 -44.47
CA PRO A 8 56.71 -40.14 -45.23
C PRO A 8 55.64 -39.14 -45.61
N ARG A 9 55.03 -39.47 -46.70
CA ARG A 9 54.09 -38.92 -47.61
C ARG A 9 52.82 -38.33 -47.02
N SER A 10 52.29 -37.26 -47.65
CA SER A 10 51.01 -36.67 -47.67
C SER A 10 49.85 -37.65 -47.90
N ALA A 11 48.77 -37.52 -47.12
CA ALA A 11 47.45 -38.05 -47.35
C ALA A 11 46.41 -36.90 -47.47
N PRO A 12 45.25 -37.08 -48.15
CA PRO A 12 44.57 -36.03 -48.80
C PRO A 12 43.65 -35.24 -47.88
N GLU A 13 43.46 -33.97 -48.22
CA GLU A 13 42.49 -33.06 -47.62
C GLU A 13 41.02 -33.55 -47.74
N SER A 14 40.42 -33.89 -46.68
CA SER A 14 38.96 -34.01 -46.60
C SER A 14 38.39 -32.65 -46.15
N GLY A 15 37.66 -32.00 -47.04
CA GLY A 15 37.00 -30.73 -46.81
C GLY A 15 35.95 -30.83 -45.68
N VAL A 16 36.19 -30.08 -44.63
CA VAL A 16 35.17 -29.79 -43.58
C VAL A 16 34.54 -28.46 -43.97
N PRO A 17 33.21 -28.38 -44.10
CA PRO A 17 32.57 -27.11 -44.35
C PRO A 17 32.72 -26.21 -43.13
N ARG A 18 33.22 -24.99 -43.35
CA ARG A 18 33.24 -23.93 -42.33
C ARG A 18 31.82 -23.59 -41.97
N SER A 19 31.37 -23.97 -40.79
CA SER A 19 30.17 -23.45 -40.14
C SER A 19 30.39 -21.97 -39.83
N SER A 20 29.51 -21.13 -40.34
CA SER A 20 29.40 -19.70 -40.01
C SER A 20 29.20 -19.51 -38.52
N PRO A 21 29.80 -18.45 -37.91
CA PRO A 21 29.66 -18.22 -36.50
C PRO A 21 28.29 -17.64 -36.20
N ASP A 22 27.65 -18.23 -35.20
CA ASP A 22 26.79 -17.61 -34.22
C ASP A 22 25.60 -16.76 -34.71
N GLN A 23 24.50 -17.43 -34.98
CA GLN A 23 23.20 -16.88 -34.58
C GLN A 23 23.13 -17.00 -33.05
N ARG A 24 23.66 -15.99 -32.33
CA ARG A 24 23.23 -15.73 -30.94
C ARG A 24 21.72 -15.56 -30.98
N THR A 25 21.01 -16.52 -30.44
CA THR A 25 19.64 -16.41 -30.03
C THR A 25 19.50 -15.17 -29.13
N GLN A 26 19.11 -14.03 -29.75
CA GLN A 26 18.60 -12.92 -28.98
C GLN A 26 17.37 -13.45 -28.24
N ARG A 27 17.56 -13.80 -26.97
CA ARG A 27 16.44 -13.98 -26.05
C ARG A 27 15.74 -12.61 -26.03
N SER A 28 14.64 -12.53 -26.75
CA SER A 28 13.73 -11.39 -26.68
C SER A 28 13.35 -11.22 -25.20
N LEU A 29 13.68 -10.07 -24.64
CA LEU A 29 13.20 -9.67 -23.33
C LEU A 29 11.66 -9.84 -23.30
N PRO A 30 11.07 -10.35 -22.21
CA PRO A 30 9.64 -10.46 -22.11
C PRO A 30 9.03 -9.07 -22.31
N ARG A 31 8.06 -8.95 -23.22
CA ARG A 31 7.34 -7.69 -23.44
C ARG A 31 6.68 -7.23 -22.15
N PRO A 32 6.67 -5.91 -21.85
CA PRO A 32 5.97 -5.35 -20.70
C PRO A 32 4.54 -5.86 -20.62
N LEU A 33 4.04 -6.08 -19.41
CA LEU A 33 2.70 -6.66 -19.18
C LEU A 33 1.56 -5.83 -19.78
N HIS A 34 1.74 -4.51 -19.93
CA HIS A 34 0.74 -3.61 -20.52
C HIS A 34 0.49 -3.83 -22.03
N GLU A 35 1.42 -4.47 -22.75
CA GLU A 35 1.21 -4.83 -24.17
C GLU A 35 0.37 -6.10 -24.36
N ARG A 36 0.03 -6.81 -23.26
CA ARG A 36 -0.79 -8.01 -23.33
C ARG A 36 -2.24 -7.65 -23.06
N THR A 37 -3.04 -7.49 -24.10
CA THR A 37 -4.50 -7.34 -24.00
C THR A 37 -5.13 -8.62 -23.48
N ALA A 38 -5.40 -8.70 -22.17
CA ALA A 38 -6.32 -9.67 -21.60
C ALA A 38 -7.67 -8.98 -21.37
N PRO A 39 -8.82 -9.70 -21.48
CA PRO A 39 -10.11 -9.12 -21.14
C PRO A 39 -10.06 -8.64 -19.68
N ALA A 40 -10.44 -7.38 -19.45
CA ALA A 40 -10.56 -6.84 -18.11
C ALA A 40 -11.65 -7.62 -17.38
N LEU A 41 -11.32 -8.16 -16.20
CA LEU A 41 -12.34 -8.70 -15.32
C LEU A 41 -13.32 -7.58 -14.97
N THR A 42 -14.63 -7.85 -15.01
CA THR A 42 -15.62 -6.91 -14.50
C THR A 42 -15.38 -6.72 -13.02
N ARG A 43 -15.00 -5.51 -12.63
CA ARG A 43 -14.67 -5.18 -11.25
C ARG A 43 -15.92 -4.69 -10.57
N GLU A 44 -16.54 -5.58 -9.85
CA GLU A 44 -17.60 -5.24 -8.92
C GLU A 44 -17.05 -5.48 -7.50
N ALA A 45 -16.66 -4.39 -6.84
CA ALA A 45 -16.68 -4.40 -5.40
C ALA A 45 -18.12 -4.06 -4.99
N PRO A 46 -18.96 -5.03 -4.62
CA PRO A 46 -20.40 -4.82 -4.47
C PRO A 46 -20.75 -3.80 -3.38
N TRP A 47 -19.83 -3.47 -2.52
CA TRP A 47 -19.97 -2.51 -1.43
C TRP A 47 -19.28 -1.16 -1.70
N PHE A 48 -18.54 -1.01 -2.81
CA PHE A 48 -17.75 0.17 -3.14
C PHE A 48 -18.17 0.73 -4.51
N ALA A 49 -19.44 1.06 -4.66
CA ALA A 49 -19.93 1.73 -5.87
C ALA A 49 -19.58 3.21 -5.81
N PHE A 50 -18.41 3.59 -6.33
CA PHE A 50 -18.15 4.97 -6.72
C PHE A 50 -18.80 5.23 -8.08
N ASN A 51 -19.88 6.00 -8.11
CA ASN A 51 -20.36 6.54 -9.36
C ASN A 51 -19.39 7.64 -9.82
N ALA A 52 -18.84 7.47 -11.01
CA ALA A 52 -17.88 8.39 -11.63
C ALA A 52 -18.46 9.77 -12.01
N THR A 53 -19.67 10.08 -11.59
CA THR A 53 -20.29 11.38 -11.84
C THR A 53 -19.97 12.30 -10.67
N THR A 54 -18.88 13.06 -10.80
CA THR A 54 -18.57 14.19 -9.93
C THR A 54 -19.56 15.33 -10.23
N ALA A 55 -20.78 15.26 -9.66
CA ALA A 55 -21.61 16.44 -9.56
C ALA A 55 -21.03 17.33 -8.44
N PRO A 56 -20.90 18.65 -8.65
CA PRO A 56 -20.42 19.55 -7.60
C PRO A 56 -21.39 19.49 -6.43
N VAL A 57 -20.84 19.26 -5.22
CA VAL A 57 -21.60 19.33 -3.98
C VAL A 57 -21.89 20.80 -3.72
N HIS A 58 -23.12 21.24 -3.96
CA HIS A 58 -23.56 22.56 -3.51
C HIS A 58 -23.56 22.62 -1.98
N ALA A 59 -23.00 23.69 -1.41
CA ALA A 59 -22.75 23.86 0.02
C ALA A 59 -24.02 23.82 0.92
N ASP A 60 -25.23 23.92 0.35
CA ASP A 60 -26.47 24.13 1.08
C ASP A 60 -27.59 23.10 0.80
N GLY A 61 -27.28 21.95 0.19
CA GLY A 61 -28.26 20.89 -0.09
C GLY A 61 -27.90 19.53 0.52
N PRO A 62 -28.89 18.66 0.84
CA PRO A 62 -28.57 17.30 1.21
C PRO A 62 -27.82 16.62 0.05
N PRO A 63 -26.76 15.83 0.31
CA PRO A 63 -26.01 15.14 -0.73
C PRO A 63 -26.97 14.16 -1.42
N LEU A 64 -27.41 14.54 -2.61
CA LEU A 64 -28.25 13.72 -3.47
C LEU A 64 -27.35 12.79 -4.27
N GLY A 65 -27.37 11.50 -3.95
CA GLY A 65 -26.75 10.47 -4.79
C GLY A 65 -25.96 9.42 -4.02
N PRO A 66 -25.44 8.41 -4.71
CA PRO A 66 -24.79 7.23 -4.12
C PRO A 66 -23.39 7.50 -3.54
N ASN A 67 -22.94 8.75 -3.47
CA ASN A 67 -21.64 9.14 -2.94
C ASN A 67 -21.62 9.03 -1.41
N ARG A 68 -21.39 7.81 -0.92
CA ARG A 68 -21.19 7.58 0.50
C ARG A 68 -19.72 7.74 0.84
N PHE A 69 -19.44 8.38 1.99
CA PHE A 69 -18.09 8.57 2.48
C PHE A 69 -17.56 7.29 3.13
N LEU A 70 -16.33 6.88 2.80
CA LEU A 70 -15.67 5.74 3.41
C LEU A 70 -14.90 6.19 4.66
N LEU A 71 -15.40 5.83 5.83
CA LEU A 71 -14.71 6.04 7.09
C LEU A 71 -13.71 4.91 7.30
N GLY A 72 -12.45 5.25 7.38
CA GLY A 72 -11.37 4.30 7.51
C GLY A 72 -10.39 4.61 8.64
N ALA A 73 -9.55 3.62 8.95
CA ALA A 73 -8.45 3.78 9.88
C ALA A 73 -7.21 3.05 9.37
N ASN A 74 -6.02 3.56 9.73
CA ASN A 74 -4.79 2.84 9.49
C ASN A 74 -4.51 1.90 10.68
N VAL A 75 -4.35 0.62 10.36
CA VAL A 75 -3.78 -0.42 11.21
C VAL A 75 -2.58 -0.94 10.45
N PRO A 76 -1.50 -0.13 10.33
CA PRO A 76 -0.45 -0.41 9.34
C PRO A 76 0.27 -1.73 9.65
N TRP A 77 0.46 -2.02 10.92
CA TRP A 77 1.11 -3.21 11.47
C TRP A 77 0.89 -3.28 12.98
N VAL A 78 1.17 -4.42 13.59
CA VAL A 78 1.42 -4.57 15.02
C VAL A 78 2.88 -4.25 15.29
N HIS A 79 3.79 -4.88 14.52
CA HIS A 79 5.22 -4.60 14.53
C HIS A 79 5.70 -4.31 13.11
N HIS A 80 6.34 -3.15 12.94
CA HIS A 80 6.74 -2.67 11.63
C HIS A 80 7.50 -3.67 10.78
N GLY A 81 6.88 -4.05 9.66
CA GLY A 81 7.51 -4.83 8.60
C GLY A 81 7.87 -6.28 8.97
N ILE A 82 7.47 -6.78 10.16
CA ILE A 82 7.74 -8.16 10.60
C ILE A 82 6.48 -8.95 10.98
N ASP A 83 5.32 -8.41 10.68
CA ASP A 83 4.04 -9.08 10.91
C ASP A 83 3.74 -10.17 9.89
N ILE A 84 4.29 -10.05 8.68
CA ILE A 84 4.01 -10.93 7.54
C ILE A 84 5.29 -11.61 7.08
N GLY A 85 5.37 -12.92 7.32
CA GLY A 85 6.51 -13.75 6.95
C GLY A 85 7.62 -13.79 8.01
N ALA A 86 8.55 -14.72 7.84
CA ALA A 86 9.73 -14.84 8.67
C ALA A 86 10.72 -13.69 8.43
N SER A 87 11.45 -13.34 9.47
CA SER A 87 12.48 -12.30 9.45
C SER A 87 13.62 -12.65 10.41
N PRO A 88 14.76 -11.93 10.36
CA PRO A 88 15.83 -12.12 11.34
C PRO A 88 15.40 -11.88 12.79
N TRP A 89 14.36 -11.08 13.02
CA TRP A 89 13.82 -10.80 14.36
C TRP A 89 12.74 -11.80 14.79
N ARG A 90 12.10 -12.48 13.82
CA ARG A 90 11.04 -13.48 13.98
C ARG A 90 11.25 -14.63 12.99
N PRO A 91 12.25 -15.50 13.22
CA PRO A 91 12.57 -16.58 12.27
C PRO A 91 11.48 -17.66 12.18
N GLU A 92 10.62 -17.77 13.20
CA GLU A 92 9.47 -18.69 13.25
C GLU A 92 8.28 -18.21 12.39
N GLY A 93 8.24 -16.92 12.02
CA GLY A 93 7.15 -16.32 11.26
C GLY A 93 6.60 -15.04 11.87
N GLY A 94 5.64 -14.43 11.20
CA GLY A 94 4.94 -13.22 11.65
C GLY A 94 3.80 -13.51 12.63
N LEU A 95 2.61 -12.96 12.34
CA LEU A 95 1.46 -12.99 13.24
C LEU A 95 0.97 -14.40 13.61
N HIS A 96 1.05 -15.37 12.70
CA HIS A 96 0.57 -16.73 12.98
C HIS A 96 1.40 -17.44 14.06
N ALA A 97 2.68 -17.08 14.18
CA ALA A 97 3.59 -17.63 15.18
C ALA A 97 3.52 -16.87 16.54
N HIS A 98 2.80 -15.74 16.60
CA HIS A 98 2.68 -14.85 17.76
C HIS A 98 1.21 -14.67 18.17
N PRO A 99 0.62 -15.60 18.96
CA PRO A 99 -0.81 -15.58 19.29
C PRO A 99 -1.27 -14.31 20.00
N GLU A 100 -0.41 -13.64 20.76
CA GLU A 100 -0.70 -12.39 21.46
C GLU A 100 -0.90 -11.22 20.46
N ASP A 101 -0.06 -11.12 19.43
CA ASP A 101 -0.18 -10.12 18.39
C ASP A 101 -1.43 -10.36 17.52
N ALA A 102 -1.69 -11.62 17.23
CA ALA A 102 -2.91 -12.05 16.54
C ALA A 102 -4.18 -11.71 17.35
N ALA A 103 -4.14 -11.88 18.67
CA ALA A 103 -5.25 -11.50 19.55
C ALA A 103 -5.43 -9.98 19.60
N LEU A 104 -4.34 -9.22 19.67
CA LEU A 104 -4.36 -7.75 19.62
C LEU A 104 -4.99 -7.27 18.30
N LEU A 105 -4.59 -7.84 17.16
CA LEU A 105 -5.14 -7.46 15.86
C LEU A 105 -6.65 -7.73 15.77
N ARG A 106 -7.13 -8.87 16.29
CA ARG A 106 -8.58 -9.15 16.37
C ARG A 106 -9.32 -8.11 17.18
N GLN A 107 -8.81 -7.76 18.38
CA GLN A 107 -9.39 -6.72 19.24
C GLN A 107 -9.44 -5.35 18.53
N VAL A 108 -8.40 -5.02 17.76
CA VAL A 108 -8.35 -3.77 16.99
C VAL A 108 -9.46 -3.76 15.94
N PHE A 109 -9.64 -4.82 15.17
CA PHE A 109 -10.70 -4.87 14.16
C PHE A 109 -12.10 -4.88 14.77
N GLU A 110 -12.32 -5.61 15.87
CA GLU A 110 -13.58 -5.58 16.63
C GLU A 110 -13.90 -4.16 17.12
N ARG A 111 -12.92 -3.45 17.63
CA ARG A 111 -13.08 -2.05 18.02
C ARG A 111 -13.44 -1.15 16.84
N LEU A 112 -12.76 -1.29 15.69
CA LEU A 112 -13.08 -0.53 14.48
C LEU A 112 -14.53 -0.74 14.05
N GLN A 113 -15.00 -1.98 14.07
CA GLN A 113 -16.38 -2.32 13.75
C GLN A 113 -17.35 -1.67 14.74
N ALA A 114 -17.08 -1.74 16.04
CA ALA A 114 -17.91 -1.13 17.08
C ALA A 114 -17.96 0.41 16.96
N ASP A 115 -16.87 1.02 16.51
CA ASP A 115 -16.77 2.47 16.27
C ASP A 115 -17.37 2.91 14.92
N GLY A 116 -17.90 1.98 14.12
CA GLY A 116 -18.55 2.26 12.83
C GLY A 116 -17.57 2.48 11.66
N VAL A 117 -16.29 2.11 11.82
CA VAL A 117 -15.28 2.14 10.77
C VAL A 117 -15.47 0.95 9.83
N GLN A 118 -15.53 1.20 8.52
CA GLN A 118 -15.80 0.17 7.52
C GLN A 118 -14.56 -0.42 6.89
N SER A 119 -13.45 0.31 6.88
CA SER A 119 -12.24 -0.13 6.19
C SER A 119 -10.98 0.19 6.98
N ALA A 120 -9.98 -0.70 6.85
CA ALA A 120 -8.66 -0.46 7.40
C ALA A 120 -7.58 -0.62 6.32
N ARG A 121 -6.49 0.17 6.42
CA ARG A 121 -5.28 -0.05 5.62
C ARG A 121 -4.30 -0.87 6.44
N PHE A 122 -3.80 -1.96 5.84
CA PHE A 122 -2.84 -2.88 6.44
C PHE A 122 -1.67 -3.13 5.49
N PHE A 123 -0.44 -3.08 5.98
CA PHE A 123 0.77 -3.21 5.17
C PHE A 123 1.28 -4.65 5.21
N LEU A 124 1.62 -5.20 4.04
CA LEU A 124 2.08 -6.59 3.93
C LEU A 124 3.61 -6.69 3.97
N LEU A 125 4.28 -6.30 2.89
CA LEU A 125 5.72 -6.52 2.74
C LEU A 125 6.55 -5.28 3.10
N ALA A 126 5.88 -4.16 3.35
CA ALA A 126 6.47 -2.89 3.81
C ALA A 126 7.82 -2.56 3.12
N ASP A 127 8.92 -2.56 3.86
CA ASP A 127 10.27 -2.22 3.40
C ASP A 127 11.15 -3.45 3.06
N GLY A 128 10.56 -4.64 2.94
CA GLY A 128 11.24 -5.86 2.51
C GLY A 128 12.06 -6.58 3.56
N ARG A 129 11.91 -6.22 4.86
CA ARG A 129 12.65 -6.85 5.96
C ARG A 129 12.15 -8.24 6.34
N ALA A 130 10.93 -8.60 5.94
CA ALA A 130 10.32 -9.91 6.15
C ALA A 130 9.51 -10.34 4.94
N GLY A 131 9.19 -11.61 4.85
CA GLY A 131 8.23 -12.19 3.92
C GLY A 131 8.74 -12.41 2.51
N VAL A 132 9.85 -11.81 2.08
CA VAL A 132 10.43 -11.98 0.75
C VAL A 132 11.84 -12.54 0.85
N ARG A 133 12.10 -13.61 0.10
CA ARG A 133 13.45 -14.13 -0.08
C ARG A 133 14.09 -13.49 -1.30
N PHE A 134 15.36 -13.12 -1.16
CA PHE A 134 16.17 -12.55 -2.21
C PHE A 134 17.37 -13.44 -2.49
N THR A 135 17.81 -13.46 -3.74
CA THR A 135 19.11 -14.03 -4.14
C THR A 135 20.25 -13.11 -3.70
N GLU A 136 21.50 -13.57 -3.81
CA GLU A 136 22.68 -12.78 -3.41
C GLU A 136 22.80 -11.43 -4.14
N ASP A 137 22.35 -11.36 -5.40
CA ASP A 137 22.33 -10.14 -6.20
C ASP A 137 21.13 -9.22 -5.91
N GLY A 138 20.29 -9.59 -4.93
CA GLY A 138 19.12 -8.83 -4.54
C GLY A 138 17.90 -9.00 -5.46
N THR A 139 17.87 -10.04 -6.30
CA THR A 139 16.67 -10.38 -7.08
C THR A 139 15.63 -11.05 -6.19
N PRO A 140 14.35 -10.61 -6.19
CA PRO A 140 13.28 -11.31 -5.50
C PRO A 140 13.13 -12.75 -6.03
N ASP A 141 13.18 -13.73 -5.13
CA ASP A 141 13.14 -15.15 -5.51
C ASP A 141 11.79 -15.80 -5.20
N ALA A 142 11.28 -15.61 -3.99
CA ALA A 142 10.01 -16.20 -3.57
C ALA A 142 9.44 -15.47 -2.34
N LEU A 143 8.17 -15.74 -2.06
CA LEU A 143 7.60 -15.46 -0.74
C LEU A 143 8.13 -16.47 0.28
N ASP A 144 8.32 -16.02 1.52
CA ASP A 144 8.58 -16.91 2.64
C ASP A 144 7.35 -17.79 2.94
N GLY A 145 7.59 -18.98 3.53
CA GLY A 145 6.52 -19.95 3.80
C GLY A 145 5.47 -19.48 4.81
N SER A 146 5.82 -18.50 5.67
CA SER A 146 4.94 -17.95 6.71
C SER A 146 4.02 -16.84 6.20
N VAL A 147 4.28 -16.27 5.01
CA VAL A 147 3.52 -15.14 4.47
C VAL A 147 2.02 -15.45 4.35
N PHE A 148 1.68 -16.60 3.77
CA PHE A 148 0.26 -16.95 3.59
C PHE A 148 -0.47 -17.22 4.90
N PRO A 149 0.08 -18.01 5.85
CA PRO A 149 -0.53 -18.17 7.18
C PRO A 149 -0.79 -16.85 7.90
N ASP A 150 0.15 -15.88 7.81
CA ASP A 150 0.01 -14.57 8.43
C ASP A 150 -1.11 -13.75 7.78
N ILE A 151 -1.15 -13.70 6.44
CA ILE A 151 -2.20 -12.98 5.72
C ILE A 151 -3.58 -13.64 5.93
N ASP A 152 -3.66 -14.97 5.92
CA ASP A 152 -4.90 -15.70 6.21
C ASP A 152 -5.47 -15.29 7.58
N LEU A 153 -4.61 -15.14 8.59
CA LEU A 153 -4.99 -14.69 9.93
C LEU A 153 -5.53 -13.25 9.92
N VAL A 154 -4.83 -12.33 9.24
CA VAL A 154 -5.27 -10.93 9.10
C VAL A 154 -6.63 -10.83 8.44
N LEU A 155 -6.81 -11.56 7.34
CA LEU A 155 -8.05 -11.56 6.56
C LEU A 155 -9.22 -12.19 7.32
N GLU A 156 -8.97 -13.27 8.06
CA GLU A 156 -9.99 -13.91 8.90
C GLU A 156 -10.44 -12.99 10.04
N ALA A 157 -9.50 -12.31 10.71
CA ALA A 157 -9.80 -11.36 11.76
C ALA A 157 -10.63 -10.17 11.23
N ALA A 158 -10.24 -9.61 10.07
CA ALA A 158 -10.98 -8.53 9.43
C ALA A 158 -12.39 -8.97 8.99
N ARG A 159 -12.50 -10.18 8.39
CA ARG A 159 -13.79 -10.76 7.98
C ARG A 159 -14.74 -10.97 9.16
N ALA A 160 -14.23 -11.52 10.26
CA ALA A 160 -15.00 -11.75 11.47
C ALA A 160 -15.55 -10.42 12.04
N ALA A 161 -14.75 -9.38 12.01
CA ALA A 161 -15.15 -8.02 12.43
C ALA A 161 -15.93 -7.23 11.36
N ARG A 162 -16.13 -7.79 10.15
CA ARG A 162 -16.77 -7.09 9.02
C ARG A 162 -16.06 -5.79 8.63
N VAL A 163 -14.76 -5.74 8.75
CA VAL A 163 -13.89 -4.64 8.30
C VAL A 163 -13.24 -5.06 6.98
N HIS A 164 -13.33 -4.19 5.98
CA HIS A 164 -12.70 -4.43 4.68
C HIS A 164 -11.28 -3.86 4.66
N LEU A 165 -10.36 -4.55 4.00
CA LEU A 165 -8.97 -4.16 3.99
C LEU A 165 -8.54 -3.53 2.66
N ILE A 166 -7.84 -2.42 2.74
CA ILE A 166 -6.93 -1.95 1.71
C ILE A 166 -5.57 -2.55 2.06
N LEU A 167 -5.15 -3.56 1.31
CA LEU A 167 -3.87 -4.22 1.53
C LEU A 167 -2.77 -3.48 0.78
N VAL A 168 -1.83 -2.91 1.51
CA VAL A 168 -0.67 -2.20 0.97
C VAL A 168 0.44 -3.21 0.74
N LEU A 169 0.81 -3.44 -0.53
CA LEU A 169 1.81 -4.42 -0.89
C LEU A 169 3.20 -3.97 -0.45
N LEU A 170 3.60 -2.76 -0.82
CA LEU A 170 4.92 -2.18 -0.55
C LEU A 170 4.77 -0.76 0.02
N ASP A 171 5.74 -0.27 0.76
CA ASP A 171 5.81 1.15 1.13
C ASP A 171 7.07 1.83 0.55
N ALA A 172 7.18 3.16 0.72
CA ALA A 172 8.34 3.92 0.25
C ALA A 172 9.67 3.45 0.86
N GLY A 173 9.63 2.76 2.00
CA GLY A 173 10.79 2.14 2.63
C GLY A 173 11.42 1.05 1.77
N TRP A 174 10.65 0.36 0.96
CA TRP A 174 11.15 -0.63 -0.01
C TRP A 174 12.23 -0.04 -0.93
N LEU A 175 12.00 1.18 -1.41
CA LEU A 175 12.88 1.90 -2.34
C LEU A 175 13.93 2.76 -1.63
N ALA A 176 13.82 2.95 -0.32
CA ALA A 176 14.75 3.76 0.44
C ALA A 176 16.16 3.14 0.43
N PRO A 177 17.20 3.93 0.65
CA PRO A 177 18.57 3.43 0.75
C PRO A 177 18.69 2.29 1.74
N ARG A 178 19.55 1.32 1.43
CA ARG A 178 19.86 0.22 2.33
C ARG A 178 20.31 0.78 3.70
N ALA A 179 19.77 0.24 4.75
CA ALA A 179 20.09 0.59 6.12
C ALA A 179 20.31 -0.68 6.95
N THR A 180 20.75 -0.50 8.18
CA THR A 180 20.90 -1.59 9.16
C THR A 180 20.00 -1.28 10.35
N SER A 181 19.24 -2.28 10.79
CA SER A 181 18.45 -2.24 12.03
C SER A 181 18.84 -3.47 12.85
N ASP A 182 19.28 -3.25 14.09
CA ASP A 182 19.72 -4.32 15.01
C ASP A 182 20.70 -5.34 14.37
N GLY A 183 21.63 -4.83 13.55
CA GLY A 183 22.64 -5.65 12.87
C GLY A 183 22.16 -6.30 11.57
N HIS A 184 20.90 -6.21 11.20
CA HIS A 184 20.33 -6.82 9.99
C HIS A 184 20.05 -5.78 8.91
N PRO A 185 20.29 -6.12 7.61
CA PRO A 185 20.02 -5.22 6.51
C PRO A 185 18.50 -5.07 6.32
N VAL A 186 18.10 -3.83 6.06
CA VAL A 186 16.71 -3.45 5.73
C VAL A 186 16.69 -2.51 4.54
N ARG A 187 15.61 -2.49 3.77
CA ARG A 187 15.45 -1.57 2.62
C ARG A 187 16.44 -1.84 1.48
N GLY A 188 16.57 -0.92 0.54
CA GLY A 188 17.58 -0.99 -0.54
C GLY A 188 17.14 -1.79 -1.75
N HIS A 189 15.84 -1.92 -2.00
CA HIS A 189 15.27 -2.71 -3.09
C HIS A 189 14.89 -1.86 -4.32
N ALA A 190 15.44 -0.65 -4.49
CA ALA A 190 15.13 0.24 -5.62
C ALA A 190 15.41 -0.40 -6.99
N ASP A 191 16.35 -1.35 -7.05
CA ASP A 191 16.65 -2.10 -8.29
C ASP A 191 15.47 -2.95 -8.76
N THR A 192 14.54 -3.34 -7.86
CA THR A 192 13.32 -4.04 -8.26
C THR A 192 12.35 -3.18 -9.08
N VAL A 193 12.60 -1.88 -9.17
CA VAL A 193 11.86 -0.95 -10.03
C VAL A 193 12.67 -0.57 -11.26
N ARG A 194 14.01 -0.42 -11.14
CA ARG A 194 14.91 0.05 -12.19
C ARG A 194 15.38 -1.05 -13.13
N ASP A 195 15.68 -2.22 -12.59
CA ASP A 195 16.15 -3.36 -13.38
C ASP A 195 14.96 -4.20 -13.88
N PRO A 196 14.77 -4.34 -15.20
CA PRO A 196 13.61 -5.07 -15.75
C PRO A 196 13.55 -6.55 -15.31
N VAL A 197 14.70 -7.19 -15.05
CA VAL A 197 14.76 -8.60 -14.62
C VAL A 197 14.28 -8.72 -13.18
N LYS A 198 14.77 -7.83 -12.30
CA LYS A 198 14.37 -7.80 -10.88
C LYS A 198 12.92 -7.34 -10.75
N CYS A 199 12.47 -6.40 -11.58
CA CYS A 199 11.07 -5.98 -11.65
C CYS A 199 10.14 -7.14 -12.04
N ALA A 200 10.48 -7.85 -13.11
CA ALA A 200 9.72 -9.04 -13.52
C ALA A 200 9.71 -10.12 -12.42
N ALA A 201 10.83 -10.32 -11.73
CA ALA A 201 10.90 -11.26 -10.62
C ALA A 201 10.00 -10.83 -9.44
N LEU A 202 9.98 -9.56 -9.05
CA LEU A 202 9.09 -9.02 -8.02
C LEU A 202 7.62 -9.26 -8.41
N LEU A 203 7.26 -8.90 -9.64
CA LEU A 203 5.89 -9.04 -10.12
C LEU A 203 5.45 -10.51 -10.17
N ASP A 204 6.30 -11.40 -10.70
CA ASP A 204 5.92 -12.78 -10.99
C ASP A 204 6.07 -13.72 -9.80
N ARG A 205 7.09 -13.55 -8.98
CA ARG A 205 7.43 -14.49 -7.89
C ARG A 205 6.90 -14.05 -6.52
N VAL A 206 6.61 -12.75 -6.37
CA VAL A 206 6.16 -12.16 -5.10
C VAL A 206 4.73 -11.66 -5.20
N LEU A 207 4.44 -10.68 -6.08
CA LEU A 207 3.12 -10.05 -6.11
C LEU A 207 2.04 -10.94 -6.72
N ARG A 208 2.33 -11.62 -7.84
CA ARG A 208 1.34 -12.48 -8.49
C ARG A 208 0.79 -13.60 -7.59
N PRO A 209 1.61 -14.36 -6.84
CA PRO A 209 1.08 -15.39 -5.93
C PRO A 209 0.13 -14.83 -4.87
N LEU A 210 0.43 -13.65 -4.31
CA LEU A 210 -0.45 -12.97 -3.36
C LEU A 210 -1.80 -12.61 -4.00
N LEU A 211 -1.75 -11.95 -5.15
CA LEU A 211 -2.93 -11.49 -5.86
C LEU A 211 -3.82 -12.66 -6.31
N MET A 212 -3.23 -13.76 -6.78
CA MET A 212 -3.98 -14.95 -7.19
C MET A 212 -4.62 -15.67 -6.02
N ARG A 213 -3.92 -15.81 -4.88
CA ARG A 213 -4.47 -16.50 -3.71
C ARG A 213 -5.67 -15.78 -3.13
N TYR A 214 -5.64 -14.46 -3.11
CA TYR A 214 -6.69 -13.64 -2.49
C TYR A 214 -7.57 -12.88 -3.51
N ALA A 215 -7.63 -13.36 -4.75
CA ALA A 215 -8.29 -12.72 -5.88
C ALA A 215 -9.74 -12.29 -5.60
N ASP A 216 -10.48 -13.14 -4.93
CA ASP A 216 -11.91 -12.98 -4.64
C ASP A 216 -12.20 -12.99 -3.13
N HIS A 217 -11.18 -12.73 -2.27
CA HIS A 217 -11.39 -12.79 -0.84
C HIS A 217 -12.29 -11.63 -0.37
N PRO A 218 -13.43 -11.90 0.33
CA PRO A 218 -14.46 -10.89 0.61
C PRO A 218 -14.00 -9.76 1.53
N ALA A 219 -12.97 -9.97 2.34
CA ALA A 219 -12.41 -8.91 3.18
C ALA A 219 -11.45 -7.98 2.43
N VAL A 220 -11.02 -8.31 1.20
CA VAL A 220 -10.10 -7.46 0.43
C VAL A 220 -10.89 -6.45 -0.38
N ALA A 221 -10.81 -5.18 0.01
CA ALA A 221 -11.43 -4.05 -0.68
C ALA A 221 -10.61 -3.57 -1.86
N ALA A 222 -9.33 -3.38 -1.61
CA ALA A 222 -8.41 -2.84 -2.58
C ALA A 222 -6.98 -3.37 -2.35
N TRP A 223 -6.21 -3.37 -3.43
CA TRP A 223 -4.77 -3.54 -3.40
C TRP A 223 -4.12 -2.18 -3.65
N GLU A 224 -3.35 -1.70 -2.68
CA GLU A 224 -2.48 -0.54 -2.85
C GLU A 224 -1.09 -1.05 -3.20
N VAL A 225 -0.66 -0.81 -4.44
CA VAL A 225 0.61 -1.36 -4.95
C VAL A 225 1.80 -0.83 -4.17
N LEU A 226 1.84 0.48 -3.95
CA LEU A 226 2.92 1.16 -3.25
C LEU A 226 2.35 2.36 -2.48
N SER A 227 2.67 2.46 -1.21
CA SER A 227 2.35 3.61 -0.38
C SER A 227 3.44 4.67 -0.50
N ALA A 228 3.03 5.95 -0.65
CA ALA A 228 3.92 7.10 -0.80
C ALA A 228 4.92 6.95 -1.97
N ALA A 229 4.43 6.52 -3.14
CA ALA A 229 5.21 6.22 -4.34
C ALA A 229 6.08 7.41 -4.83
N ASP A 230 5.68 8.65 -4.52
CA ASP A 230 6.35 9.88 -4.91
C ASP A 230 7.57 10.24 -4.05
N VAL A 231 7.76 9.59 -2.89
CA VAL A 231 8.80 9.99 -1.91
C VAL A 231 10.21 9.70 -2.42
N GLN A 232 10.40 8.61 -3.18
CA GLN A 232 11.71 8.18 -3.69
C GLN A 232 11.96 8.53 -5.16
N VAL A 233 11.14 9.42 -5.73
CA VAL A 233 11.26 9.82 -7.14
C VAL A 233 12.07 11.10 -7.29
N ALA A 234 13.18 11.03 -8.05
CA ALA A 234 14.17 12.09 -8.20
C ALA A 234 13.60 13.43 -8.72
N ALA A 235 12.71 13.38 -9.70
CA ALA A 235 12.19 14.56 -10.38
C ALA A 235 11.15 15.36 -9.57
N LEU A 236 10.61 14.76 -8.50
CA LEU A 236 9.60 15.43 -7.66
C LEU A 236 10.22 16.23 -6.51
N GLY A 237 11.57 16.23 -6.43
CA GLY A 237 12.35 16.94 -5.43
C GLY A 237 12.21 16.38 -4.00
N PRO A 238 13.11 16.73 -3.09
CA PRO A 238 12.88 16.45 -1.69
C PRO A 238 11.61 17.19 -1.27
N ALA A 239 10.66 16.47 -0.66
CA ALA A 239 9.54 17.15 -0.01
C ALA A 239 10.12 18.19 0.96
N ALA A 240 9.63 19.42 0.92
CA ALA A 240 10.03 20.42 1.88
C ALA A 240 9.98 19.84 3.29
N PRO A 241 10.93 20.15 4.19
CA PRO A 241 10.94 19.59 5.52
C PRO A 241 9.60 19.91 6.20
N VAL A 242 8.75 18.92 6.30
CA VAL A 242 7.44 19.04 6.93
C VAL A 242 7.69 19.20 8.42
N ARG A 243 7.60 20.43 8.89
CA ARG A 243 7.57 20.74 10.32
C ARG A 243 6.20 20.26 10.82
N HIS A 244 6.16 19.11 11.47
CA HIS A 244 5.02 18.58 12.22
C HIS A 244 3.77 18.14 11.43
N GLY A 245 3.88 17.02 10.68
CA GLY A 245 2.73 16.31 10.12
C GLY A 245 2.97 14.81 10.14
N PRO A 246 1.95 13.95 9.94
CA PRO A 246 2.13 12.49 9.92
C PRO A 246 3.12 12.05 8.84
N GLY A 247 3.22 12.80 7.75
CA GLY A 247 4.26 12.61 6.76
C GLY A 247 5.67 12.88 7.30
N ALA A 248 5.85 13.78 8.27
CA ALA A 248 7.14 14.02 8.93
C ALA A 248 7.49 12.89 9.89
N ALA A 249 6.53 12.39 10.64
CA ALA A 249 6.69 11.23 11.51
C ALA A 249 7.01 9.99 10.68
N LEU A 250 6.29 9.76 9.58
CA LEU A 250 6.56 8.69 8.64
C LEU A 250 7.96 8.84 8.01
N ARG A 251 8.37 10.06 7.62
CA ARG A 251 9.71 10.31 7.05
C ARG A 251 10.81 10.15 8.08
N ARG A 252 10.63 10.66 9.31
CA ARG A 252 11.57 10.47 10.41
C ARG A 252 11.71 9.00 10.76
N TRP A 253 10.59 8.30 10.81
CA TRP A 253 10.53 6.88 11.05
C TRP A 253 11.15 6.06 9.90
N LEU A 254 10.95 6.45 8.64
CA LEU A 254 11.65 5.89 7.48
C LEU A 254 13.14 6.24 7.44
N GLY A 255 13.67 7.05 8.39
CA GLY A 255 15.05 7.49 8.39
C GLY A 255 15.38 8.44 7.22
N LEU A 256 14.38 9.09 6.62
CA LEU A 256 14.52 9.98 5.48
C LEU A 256 14.78 11.45 5.89
N ALA A 257 14.81 11.75 7.20
CA ALA A 257 14.75 13.13 7.68
C ALA A 257 16.08 13.88 7.70
N ASP A 258 17.25 13.24 7.76
CA ASP A 258 18.48 13.92 8.17
C ASP A 258 19.76 13.61 7.39
N ARG A 259 19.70 13.08 6.17
CA ARG A 259 20.92 12.95 5.36
C ARG A 259 20.89 13.91 4.17
N ALA A 260 21.66 14.99 4.32
CA ALA A 260 22.18 15.76 3.21
C ALA A 260 22.97 14.82 2.28
N ALA A 261 22.50 14.75 1.02
CA ALA A 261 23.28 14.48 -0.18
C ALA A 261 24.42 13.45 -0.09
N GLU A 262 24.14 12.19 0.21
CA GLU A 262 24.78 11.12 -0.52
C GLU A 262 23.94 10.87 -1.77
N SER A 263 24.58 10.77 -2.95
CA SER A 263 23.93 10.54 -4.24
C SER A 263 23.28 9.16 -4.24
N VAL A 264 22.14 9.09 -3.57
CA VAL A 264 21.29 7.91 -3.58
C VAL A 264 20.72 7.85 -4.98
N THR A 265 20.90 6.75 -5.65
CA THR A 265 20.34 6.46 -6.97
C THR A 265 18.80 6.42 -6.79
N GLN A 266 18.17 7.59 -6.88
CA GLN A 266 16.72 7.72 -6.81
C GLN A 266 16.11 7.06 -8.06
N VAL A 267 14.88 6.55 -7.91
CA VAL A 267 14.09 6.05 -9.03
C VAL A 267 13.59 7.24 -9.84
N THR A 268 13.69 7.20 -11.16
CA THR A 268 13.13 8.24 -12.03
C THR A 268 11.60 8.14 -12.08
N SER A 269 10.94 9.23 -12.46
CA SER A 269 9.49 9.22 -12.67
C SER A 269 9.06 8.21 -13.75
N GLU A 270 9.88 8.01 -14.77
CA GLU A 270 9.61 7.07 -15.86
C GLU A 270 9.69 5.62 -15.37
N GLU A 271 10.79 5.25 -14.69
CA GLU A 271 10.96 3.93 -14.09
C GLU A 271 9.83 3.61 -13.10
N MET A 272 9.48 4.56 -12.22
CA MET A 272 8.39 4.39 -11.28
C MET A 272 7.04 4.19 -12.00
N ARG A 273 6.74 5.00 -13.01
CA ARG A 273 5.50 4.84 -13.78
C ARG A 273 5.42 3.51 -14.51
N ALA A 274 6.53 3.05 -15.09
CA ALA A 274 6.59 1.75 -15.77
C ALA A 274 6.27 0.61 -14.78
N PHE A 275 6.95 0.59 -13.62
CA PHE A 275 6.68 -0.37 -12.56
C PHE A 275 5.22 -0.33 -12.08
N LEU A 276 4.71 0.86 -11.77
CA LEU A 276 3.34 1.02 -11.29
C LEU A 276 2.31 0.58 -12.33
N CYS A 277 2.54 0.87 -13.62
CA CYS A 277 1.68 0.43 -14.71
C CYS A 277 1.60 -1.10 -14.78
N ASP A 278 2.74 -1.78 -14.73
CA ASP A 278 2.82 -3.24 -14.77
C ASP A 278 2.17 -3.86 -13.51
N ALA A 279 2.44 -3.32 -12.33
CA ALA A 279 1.87 -3.81 -11.08
C ALA A 279 0.34 -3.58 -10.99
N VAL A 280 -0.17 -2.41 -11.39
CA VAL A 280 -1.61 -2.14 -11.47
C VAL A 280 -2.27 -3.07 -12.49
N THR A 281 -1.63 -3.30 -13.64
CA THR A 281 -2.11 -4.26 -14.64
C THR A 281 -2.17 -5.68 -14.06
N LEU A 282 -1.18 -6.07 -13.27
CA LEU A 282 -1.17 -7.37 -12.58
C LEU A 282 -2.34 -7.49 -11.60
N VAL A 283 -2.58 -6.48 -10.75
CA VAL A 283 -3.74 -6.42 -9.85
C VAL A 283 -5.04 -6.57 -10.64
N ARG A 284 -5.21 -5.77 -11.69
CA ARG A 284 -6.42 -5.76 -12.53
C ARG A 284 -6.65 -7.08 -13.26
N ARG A 285 -5.62 -7.82 -13.57
CA ARG A 285 -5.70 -9.11 -14.27
C ARG A 285 -6.10 -10.25 -13.34
N HIS A 286 -5.67 -10.20 -12.11
CA HIS A 286 -5.76 -11.35 -11.21
C HIS A 286 -6.78 -11.18 -10.08
N THR A 287 -7.32 -9.98 -9.85
CA THR A 287 -8.27 -9.74 -8.75
C THR A 287 -9.48 -8.92 -9.19
N ARG A 288 -10.57 -9.04 -8.44
CA ARG A 288 -11.74 -8.17 -8.57
C ARG A 288 -11.70 -6.97 -7.64
N ALA A 289 -10.84 -6.99 -6.63
CA ALA A 289 -10.65 -5.87 -5.72
C ALA A 289 -10.10 -4.64 -6.44
N LEU A 290 -10.35 -3.46 -5.89
CA LEU A 290 -9.91 -2.20 -6.47
C LEU A 290 -8.38 -2.10 -6.50
N ALA A 291 -7.84 -1.37 -7.49
CA ALA A 291 -6.43 -1.05 -7.59
C ALA A 291 -6.18 0.42 -7.25
N THR A 292 -5.21 0.67 -6.38
CA THR A 292 -4.78 2.02 -6.00
C THR A 292 -3.27 2.12 -5.82
N VAL A 293 -2.77 3.35 -5.79
CA VAL A 293 -1.39 3.70 -5.45
C VAL A 293 -1.45 4.91 -4.54
N GLY A 294 -0.77 4.84 -3.40
CA GLY A 294 -0.68 5.95 -2.47
C GLY A 294 0.41 6.95 -2.86
N VAL A 295 0.09 8.25 -2.83
CA VAL A 295 1.07 9.33 -2.90
C VAL A 295 1.10 10.11 -1.60
N SER A 296 2.27 10.69 -1.26
CA SER A 296 2.46 11.41 0.00
C SER A 296 1.90 12.85 -0.04
N ARG A 297 1.61 13.37 -1.24
CA ARG A 297 1.17 14.76 -1.48
C ARG A 297 0.46 14.89 -2.82
N TRP A 298 -0.29 15.96 -2.99
CA TRP A 298 -1.04 16.21 -4.23
C TRP A 298 -0.14 16.41 -5.46
N SER A 299 1.04 16.99 -5.27
CA SER A 299 2.04 17.11 -6.35
C SER A 299 2.58 15.77 -6.84
N GLY A 300 2.30 14.67 -6.14
CA GLY A 300 2.56 13.29 -6.58
C GLY A 300 1.48 12.70 -7.50
N LEU A 301 0.27 13.30 -7.55
CA LEU A 301 -0.84 12.78 -8.36
C LEU A 301 -0.50 12.64 -9.86
N PRO A 302 0.26 13.54 -10.51
CA PRO A 302 0.67 13.36 -11.89
C PRO A 302 1.44 12.06 -12.15
N LEU A 303 2.18 11.55 -11.13
CA LEU A 303 2.90 10.27 -11.23
C LEU A 303 1.96 9.10 -11.47
N VAL A 304 0.75 9.14 -10.93
CA VAL A 304 -0.21 8.02 -10.91
C VAL A 304 -1.41 8.19 -11.83
N ARG A 305 -1.57 9.35 -12.46
CA ARG A 305 -2.64 9.58 -13.45
C ARG A 305 -2.46 8.69 -14.68
N GLY A 306 -3.59 8.17 -15.20
CA GLY A 306 -3.60 7.35 -16.41
C GLY A 306 -3.07 5.92 -16.22
N LEU A 307 -2.78 5.47 -15.00
CA LEU A 307 -2.37 4.09 -14.73
C LEU A 307 -3.54 3.10 -14.66
N GLY A 308 -4.78 3.56 -14.88
CA GLY A 308 -5.97 2.70 -14.79
C GLY A 308 -6.34 2.36 -13.34
N LEU A 309 -6.08 3.25 -12.40
CA LEU A 309 -6.52 3.10 -11.02
C LEU A 309 -8.05 3.14 -10.91
N ASP A 310 -8.60 2.45 -9.93
CA ASP A 310 -10.02 2.52 -9.60
C ASP A 310 -10.31 3.66 -8.62
N VAL A 311 -9.30 4.05 -7.82
CA VAL A 311 -9.36 5.13 -6.85
C VAL A 311 -7.95 5.73 -6.68
N TYR A 312 -7.87 7.05 -6.56
CA TYR A 312 -6.66 7.74 -6.17
C TYR A 312 -6.52 7.78 -4.66
N SER A 313 -5.30 7.87 -4.16
CA SER A 313 -5.00 7.80 -2.73
C SER A 313 -3.86 8.76 -2.37
N VAL A 314 -4.11 9.70 -1.44
CA VAL A 314 -3.16 10.72 -1.03
C VAL A 314 -3.13 10.87 0.49
N ALA A 315 -1.97 11.17 1.08
CA ALA A 315 -1.89 11.50 2.49
C ALA A 315 -2.35 12.95 2.76
N TRP A 316 -2.65 13.26 4.04
CA TRP A 316 -3.01 14.61 4.47
C TRP A 316 -1.93 15.60 4.07
N PRO A 317 -2.28 16.69 3.35
CA PRO A 317 -1.30 17.65 2.93
C PRO A 317 -0.69 18.37 4.13
N ALA A 318 0.61 18.62 4.02
CA ALA A 318 1.35 19.37 5.04
C ALA A 318 1.10 20.87 4.97
N ASP A 319 0.71 21.36 3.78
CA ASP A 319 0.40 22.77 3.54
C ASP A 319 -1.10 23.02 3.74
N GLU A 320 -1.43 23.96 4.61
CA GLU A 320 -2.83 24.36 4.85
C GLU A 320 -3.50 24.95 3.60
N ALA A 321 -2.73 25.53 2.68
CA ALA A 321 -3.27 26.03 1.42
C ALA A 321 -3.84 24.89 0.56
N GLU A 322 -3.21 23.71 0.58
CA GLU A 322 -3.69 22.52 -0.14
C GLU A 322 -5.02 22.00 0.42
N LEU A 323 -5.30 22.20 1.73
CA LEU A 323 -6.56 21.79 2.35
C LEU A 323 -7.80 22.56 1.85
N ARG A 324 -7.58 23.71 1.23
CA ARG A 324 -8.67 24.55 0.70
C ARG A 324 -9.06 24.21 -0.73
N ILE A 325 -8.27 23.36 -1.39
CA ILE A 325 -8.55 22.93 -2.77
C ILE A 325 -9.63 21.84 -2.72
N ALA A 326 -10.72 22.08 -3.42
CA ALA A 326 -11.73 21.04 -3.58
C ALA A 326 -11.21 19.91 -4.48
N VAL A 327 -11.57 18.66 -4.17
CA VAL A 327 -11.15 17.51 -4.98
C VAL A 327 -11.61 17.67 -6.45
N SER A 328 -12.75 18.34 -6.67
CA SER A 328 -13.26 18.69 -8.02
C SER A 328 -12.26 19.51 -8.85
N ASP A 329 -11.47 20.39 -8.20
CA ASP A 329 -10.51 21.26 -8.90
C ASP A 329 -9.30 20.46 -9.41
N LEU A 330 -9.07 19.25 -8.88
CA LEU A 330 -8.01 18.38 -9.33
C LEU A 330 -8.33 17.69 -10.66
N GLN A 331 -9.58 17.74 -11.14
CA GLN A 331 -10.02 17.12 -12.40
C GLN A 331 -9.57 15.65 -12.52
N LEU A 332 -9.80 14.86 -11.49
CA LEU A 332 -9.49 13.43 -11.48
C LEU A 332 -10.63 12.65 -12.15
N ASP A 333 -10.29 11.60 -12.89
CA ASP A 333 -11.24 10.69 -13.55
C ASP A 333 -11.78 9.60 -12.61
N ARG A 334 -11.25 9.53 -11.39
CA ARG A 334 -11.64 8.60 -10.33
C ARG A 334 -11.71 9.31 -8.98
N PRO A 335 -12.46 8.77 -8.02
CA PRO A 335 -12.50 9.30 -6.66
C PRO A 335 -11.12 9.37 -6.01
N LEU A 336 -10.97 10.27 -5.05
CA LEU A 336 -9.76 10.44 -4.25
C LEU A 336 -10.04 10.06 -2.80
N LEU A 337 -9.20 9.18 -2.23
CA LEU A 337 -9.17 8.87 -0.80
C LEU A 337 -8.07 9.67 -0.11
N LEU A 338 -8.38 10.13 1.09
CA LEU A 338 -7.39 10.61 2.04
C LEU A 338 -6.86 9.42 2.84
N ASN A 339 -5.76 8.81 2.38
CA ASN A 339 -5.28 7.53 2.89
C ASN A 339 -4.67 7.59 4.29
N SER A 340 -4.29 8.78 4.76
CA SER A 340 -3.86 8.99 6.14
C SER A 340 -3.99 10.46 6.52
N PHE A 341 -4.49 10.71 7.73
CA PHE A 341 -4.41 12.00 8.41
C PHE A 341 -4.06 11.78 9.89
N PRO A 342 -3.36 12.73 10.55
CA PRO A 342 -2.91 12.52 11.92
C PRO A 342 -4.08 12.44 12.90
N GLY A 343 -4.16 11.36 13.65
CA GLY A 343 -5.12 11.23 14.74
C GLY A 343 -4.75 12.08 15.97
N ASN A 344 -3.46 12.44 16.09
CA ASN A 344 -2.95 13.34 17.12
C ASN A 344 -2.37 14.61 16.48
N HIS A 345 -3.24 15.45 15.94
CA HIS A 345 -2.83 16.72 15.35
C HIS A 345 -2.81 17.84 16.42
N PRO A 346 -1.77 18.69 16.48
CA PRO A 346 -1.60 19.67 17.56
C PRO A 346 -2.71 20.76 17.61
N SER A 347 -3.39 21.03 16.50
CA SER A 347 -4.37 22.12 16.41
C SER A 347 -5.72 21.71 15.82
N ARG A 348 -5.92 20.46 15.44
CA ARG A 348 -7.16 19.97 14.81
C ARG A 348 -7.62 18.66 15.44
N SER A 349 -8.90 18.56 15.71
CA SER A 349 -9.53 17.32 16.17
C SER A 349 -9.72 16.34 15.00
N ILE A 350 -9.82 15.03 15.29
CA ILE A 350 -10.16 14.00 14.30
C ILE A 350 -11.47 14.36 13.60
N LYS A 351 -12.48 14.79 14.37
CA LYS A 351 -13.77 15.23 13.82
C LYS A 351 -13.60 16.35 12.79
N THR A 352 -12.86 17.41 13.13
CA THR A 352 -12.62 18.53 12.22
C THR A 352 -11.93 18.09 10.93
N MET A 353 -11.00 17.14 11.01
CA MET A 353 -10.30 16.64 9.82
C MET A 353 -11.21 15.77 8.96
N LEU A 354 -12.06 14.93 9.55
CA LEU A 354 -13.06 14.16 8.82
C LEU A 354 -14.09 15.08 8.13
N ASP A 355 -14.57 16.12 8.81
CA ASP A 355 -15.47 17.10 8.21
C ASP A 355 -14.80 17.86 7.07
N THR A 356 -13.54 18.25 7.24
CA THR A 356 -12.75 18.91 6.18
C THR A 356 -12.61 18.01 4.96
N ALA A 357 -12.23 16.75 5.14
CA ALA A 357 -12.09 15.80 4.04
C ALA A 357 -13.42 15.58 3.30
N ARG A 358 -14.50 15.39 4.05
CA ARG A 358 -15.83 15.21 3.46
C ARG A 358 -16.29 16.44 2.68
N CYS A 359 -16.14 17.64 3.25
CA CYS A 359 -16.52 18.89 2.59
C CYS A 359 -15.65 19.21 1.37
N ALA A 360 -14.38 18.83 1.38
CA ALA A 360 -13.49 18.97 0.22
C ALA A 360 -13.79 17.99 -0.91
N GLY A 361 -14.68 17.01 -0.71
CA GLY A 361 -15.11 16.07 -1.74
C GLY A 361 -14.28 14.79 -1.82
N TYR A 362 -13.51 14.45 -0.78
CA TYR A 362 -12.87 13.14 -0.72
C TYR A 362 -13.93 12.03 -0.62
N GLY A 363 -13.70 10.90 -1.29
CA GLY A 363 -14.55 9.72 -1.21
C GLY A 363 -14.43 8.95 0.10
N GLY A 364 -13.42 9.27 0.90
CA GLY A 364 -13.18 8.67 2.22
C GLY A 364 -11.91 9.19 2.87
N ALA A 365 -11.76 8.93 4.18
CA ALA A 365 -10.57 9.34 4.92
C ALA A 365 -10.22 8.31 6.01
N PHE A 366 -8.91 8.12 6.23
CA PHE A 366 -8.34 7.12 7.10
C PHE A 366 -7.50 7.79 8.20
N VAL A 367 -7.90 7.61 9.45
CA VAL A 367 -7.14 8.15 10.58
C VAL A 367 -5.82 7.40 10.77
N TRP A 368 -4.74 8.10 11.05
CA TRP A 368 -3.43 7.55 11.39
C TRP A 368 -3.18 7.66 12.89
N SER A 369 -2.93 6.60 13.62
CA SER A 369 -3.26 5.20 13.41
C SER A 369 -3.85 4.64 14.71
N VAL A 370 -4.56 3.51 14.64
CA VAL A 370 -5.24 2.89 15.79
C VAL A 370 -4.23 2.44 16.85
N LEU A 371 -3.14 1.84 16.40
CA LEU A 371 -1.99 1.51 17.25
C LEU A 371 -1.02 2.70 17.25
N ARG A 372 -0.46 3.00 18.42
CA ARG A 372 0.41 4.16 18.60
C ARG A 372 1.84 3.85 18.16
N HIS A 373 2.16 4.18 16.90
CA HIS A 373 3.49 3.95 16.32
C HIS A 373 4.39 5.18 16.36
N ASP A 374 3.81 6.37 16.31
CA ASP A 374 4.54 7.65 16.24
C ASP A 374 3.75 8.80 16.87
N ALA A 375 4.31 9.99 16.85
CA ALA A 375 3.69 11.19 17.42
C ALA A 375 2.41 11.64 16.70
N GLY A 376 2.21 11.25 15.44
CA GLY A 376 1.00 11.54 14.66
C GLY A 376 -0.12 10.53 14.90
N SER A 377 0.21 9.40 15.50
CA SER A 377 -0.74 8.35 15.78
C SER A 377 -1.75 8.76 16.85
N GLY A 378 -3.03 8.57 16.56
CA GLY A 378 -4.11 8.83 17.50
C GLY A 378 -5.41 8.22 17.00
N TYR A 379 -6.16 7.63 17.93
CA TYR A 379 -7.48 7.06 17.66
C TYR A 379 -8.27 7.07 18.96
N ASP A 380 -9.40 7.76 18.97
CA ASP A 380 -10.24 7.92 20.16
C ASP A 380 -11.75 7.91 19.85
N GLY A 381 -12.56 8.17 20.85
CA GLY A 381 -14.03 8.19 20.75
C GLY A 381 -14.61 9.23 19.78
N GLN A 382 -13.82 10.18 19.26
CA GLN A 382 -14.29 11.14 18.26
C GLN A 382 -14.66 10.44 16.95
N VAL A 383 -13.97 9.32 16.60
CA VAL A 383 -14.27 8.54 15.40
C VAL A 383 -15.66 7.94 15.49
N SER A 384 -15.97 7.25 16.60
CA SER A 384 -17.27 6.63 16.81
C SER A 384 -18.40 7.66 16.93
N GLN A 385 -18.15 8.80 17.59
CA GLN A 385 -19.12 9.89 17.65
C GLN A 385 -19.42 10.46 16.26
N TRP A 386 -18.37 10.69 15.46
CA TRP A 386 -18.51 11.18 14.09
C TRP A 386 -19.28 10.18 13.22
N ALA A 387 -18.97 8.89 13.33
CA ALA A 387 -19.65 7.82 12.62
C ALA A 387 -21.15 7.77 12.94
N ARG A 388 -21.52 7.90 14.21
CA ARG A 388 -22.95 7.98 14.62
C ARG A 388 -23.67 9.18 14.00
N ASN A 389 -23.04 10.35 14.02
CA ASN A 389 -23.63 11.59 13.50
C ASN A 389 -23.80 11.56 11.97
N HIS A 390 -23.01 10.77 11.24
CA HIS A 390 -23.00 10.71 9.77
C HIS A 390 -23.45 9.36 9.22
N GLY A 391 -24.02 8.47 10.02
CA GLY A 391 -24.30 7.08 9.67
C GLY A 391 -25.08 6.87 8.36
N GLY A 392 -25.99 7.80 8.00
CA GLY A 392 -26.73 7.77 6.73
C GLY A 392 -25.89 8.11 5.50
N GLN A 393 -24.71 8.72 5.68
CA GLN A 393 -23.79 9.18 4.65
C GLN A 393 -22.58 8.26 4.48
N LEU A 394 -22.47 7.23 5.31
CA LEU A 394 -21.35 6.28 5.26
C LEU A 394 -21.64 5.12 4.32
N HIS A 395 -20.57 4.58 3.73
CA HIS A 395 -20.65 3.27 3.10
C HIS A 395 -21.07 2.24 4.15
N ARG A 396 -21.92 1.30 3.76
CA ARG A 396 -22.30 0.17 4.62
C ARG A 396 -22.09 -1.11 3.83
N PRO A 397 -21.41 -2.10 4.41
CA PRO A 397 -21.40 -3.44 3.85
C PRO A 397 -22.83 -3.98 3.75
N GLU A 398 -23.12 -4.75 2.72
CA GLU A 398 -24.41 -5.46 2.64
C GLU A 398 -24.56 -6.37 3.87
N GLY A 399 -25.75 -6.30 4.52
CA GLY A 399 -26.03 -7.07 5.74
C GLY A 399 -25.52 -6.47 7.04
N ALA A 400 -24.93 -5.27 7.04
CA ALA A 400 -24.60 -4.58 8.28
C ALA A 400 -25.87 -4.15 9.03
N PRO A 401 -25.98 -4.37 10.37
CA PRO A 401 -27.12 -3.90 11.15
C PRO A 401 -27.24 -2.37 11.07
N PRO A 402 -28.47 -1.81 11.16
CA PRO A 402 -28.66 -0.37 11.19
C PRO A 402 -27.90 0.23 12.37
N THR A 403 -27.18 1.33 12.12
CA THR A 403 -26.58 2.10 13.22
C THR A 403 -27.71 2.55 14.16
N PRO A 404 -27.58 2.38 15.48
CA PRO A 404 -28.57 2.93 16.41
C PRO A 404 -28.74 4.42 16.10
N GLN A 405 -29.94 4.82 15.70
CA GLN A 405 -30.29 6.23 15.62
C GLN A 405 -30.24 6.77 17.04
N ALA A 406 -29.54 7.88 17.24
CA ALA A 406 -29.64 8.62 18.46
C ALA A 406 -31.15 8.99 18.62
N SER A 407 -31.83 8.35 19.56
CA SER A 407 -33.16 8.79 19.95
C SER A 407 -33.01 10.18 20.54
N GLU A 408 -33.79 11.14 20.05
CA GLU A 408 -33.83 12.53 20.54
C GLU A 408 -34.33 12.66 21.99
N SER A 409 -34.35 11.60 22.77
CA SER A 409 -34.85 11.60 24.17
C SER A 409 -33.87 10.88 25.09
N GLU A 410 -32.70 11.45 25.35
CA GLU A 410 -31.96 11.18 26.59
C GLU A 410 -31.07 12.37 26.91
N SER A 411 -31.70 13.44 27.39
CA SER A 411 -31.05 14.39 28.31
C SER A 411 -30.95 13.71 29.68
N ARG A 412 -29.72 13.62 30.22
CA ARG A 412 -29.37 13.24 31.59
C ARG A 412 -29.27 11.72 31.86
N ASP A 413 -28.10 11.16 31.65
CA ASP A 413 -27.31 10.62 32.75
C ASP A 413 -25.85 10.41 32.28
N GLU A 414 -24.90 11.17 32.85
CA GLU A 414 -23.49 11.06 32.68
C GLU A 414 -22.96 9.86 33.46
N THR A 415 -23.02 8.68 32.87
CA THR A 415 -22.11 7.60 33.20
C THR A 415 -21.53 7.07 31.86
N ALA A 416 -20.48 7.74 31.39
CA ALA A 416 -19.71 7.26 30.27
C ALA A 416 -19.20 5.84 30.61
N PRO A 417 -19.38 4.86 29.70
CA PRO A 417 -18.71 3.59 29.85
C PRO A 417 -17.20 3.87 29.89
N ALA A 418 -16.54 3.26 30.88
CA ALA A 418 -15.12 3.43 31.13
C ALA A 418 -14.35 3.28 29.81
N SER A 419 -13.66 4.36 29.43
CA SER A 419 -12.77 4.34 28.26
C SER A 419 -11.76 3.23 28.49
N MET A 420 -11.74 2.24 27.58
CA MET A 420 -10.66 1.24 27.61
C MET A 420 -9.32 1.97 27.62
N PRO A 421 -8.39 1.54 28.45
CA PRO A 421 -7.07 2.17 28.49
C PRO A 421 -6.41 2.09 27.13
N PRO A 422 -5.58 3.06 26.76
CA PRO A 422 -4.86 3.05 25.50
C PRO A 422 -4.07 1.76 25.37
N ILE A 423 -4.25 1.07 24.25
CA ILE A 423 -3.51 -0.15 23.94
C ILE A 423 -2.05 0.25 23.76
N ALA A 424 -1.22 -0.06 24.75
CA ALA A 424 0.22 0.21 24.72
C ALA A 424 0.95 -1.03 24.20
N ILE A 425 1.72 -0.87 23.15
CA ILE A 425 2.67 -1.89 22.68
C ILE A 425 3.85 -1.87 23.68
N ARG A 426 4.15 -3.01 24.29
CA ARG A 426 5.42 -3.16 25.04
C ARG A 426 6.56 -3.08 24.03
N ARG A 427 7.53 -2.21 24.31
CA ARG A 427 8.77 -2.06 23.54
C ARG A 427 9.69 -3.25 23.77
#